data_4dc44c13d5a3a7b622839e59cd94f55b
#
_entry.id   4dc44c13d5a3a7b622839e59cd94f55b
#
_cell.length_a   1.000
_cell.length_b   1.000
_cell.length_c   1.000
_cell.angle_alpha   90.00
_cell.angle_beta   90.00
_cell.angle_gamma   90.00
#
_symmetry.space_group_name_H-M   'P 1'
#
loop_
_entity.id
_entity.type
_entity.pdbx_description
1 polymer ?
#
loop_
_entity_poly.entity_id
_entity_poly.type
_entity_poly.pdbx_seq_one_letter_code
_entity_poly.pdbx_strand_id
1 'polypeptide(L)'
;MDVSALDQLSLLMNDVTPADLDRPTPCEGWAVRDLLAHLVGVENRIVHIAGGGTPAEMPAHVSGIADDGWAAAWNDRLEPLRTVVADTDPARMVVHPAGTHTWDLARALGVDDTLNQQLAAGVLPQMQRALPPEPRGAEIGVPFGPVVAVGADATPYEALVGWLGRNPEWTCA
;
A
#
# COMPACT_ATOMS: atom_id res chain seq x y z
N MET A 1 -8.92 -8.63 -3.48
CA MET A 1 -7.52 -8.43 -3.91
C MET A 1 -7.00 -9.77 -4.40
N ASP A 2 -6.15 -9.78 -5.39
CA ASP A 2 -5.53 -10.96 -5.94
C ASP A 2 -4.18 -11.22 -5.22
N VAL A 3 -3.80 -12.49 -5.05
CA VAL A 3 -2.49 -12.90 -4.51
C VAL A 3 -1.34 -12.29 -5.30
N SER A 4 -1.52 -12.06 -6.61
CA SER A 4 -0.53 -11.40 -7.46
C SER A 4 -0.21 -9.94 -7.06
N ALA A 5 -1.14 -9.20 -6.45
CA ALA A 5 -0.85 -7.87 -5.93
C ALA A 5 0.06 -7.94 -4.69
N LEU A 6 -0.14 -8.95 -3.85
CA LEU A 6 0.73 -9.21 -2.71
C LEU A 6 2.13 -9.67 -3.15
N ASP A 7 2.21 -10.49 -4.21
CA ASP A 7 3.49 -10.92 -4.78
C ASP A 7 4.28 -9.74 -5.34
N GLN A 8 3.61 -8.84 -6.07
CA GLN A 8 4.26 -7.64 -6.60
C GLN A 8 4.80 -6.73 -5.49
N LEU A 9 4.02 -6.50 -4.42
CA LEU A 9 4.51 -5.73 -3.27
C LEU A 9 5.67 -6.45 -2.58
N SER A 10 5.61 -7.78 -2.47
CA SER A 10 6.68 -8.58 -1.84
C SER A 10 8.01 -8.48 -2.57
N LEU A 11 8.00 -8.41 -3.90
CA LEU A 11 9.23 -8.17 -4.66
C LEU A 11 9.84 -6.82 -4.28
N LEU A 12 9.05 -5.75 -4.26
CA LEU A 12 9.53 -4.43 -3.86
C LEU A 12 10.07 -4.41 -2.42
N MET A 13 9.36 -5.03 -1.48
CA MET A 13 9.78 -5.12 -0.08
C MET A 13 11.13 -5.83 0.09
N ASN A 14 11.42 -6.84 -0.73
CA ASN A 14 12.68 -7.56 -0.71
C ASN A 14 13.84 -6.81 -1.40
N ASP A 15 13.54 -5.87 -2.29
CA ASP A 15 14.54 -5.06 -3.00
C ASP A 15 14.97 -3.82 -2.20
N VAL A 16 14.24 -3.43 -1.14
CA VAL A 16 14.62 -2.29 -0.29
C VAL A 16 15.93 -2.56 0.43
N THR A 17 16.83 -1.59 0.35
CA THR A 17 18.11 -1.60 1.07
C THR A 17 18.15 -0.52 2.16
N PRO A 18 19.07 -0.59 3.14
CA PRO A 18 19.23 0.47 4.14
C PRO A 18 19.45 1.87 3.54
N ALA A 19 20.05 1.97 2.34
CA ALA A 19 20.28 3.24 1.65
C ALA A 19 18.99 3.90 1.13
N ASP A 20 17.91 3.15 0.99
CA ASP A 20 16.64 3.66 0.47
C ASP A 20 15.74 4.22 1.59
N LEU A 21 16.00 3.87 2.85
CA LEU A 21 15.07 4.10 3.98
C LEU A 21 14.71 5.56 4.23
N ASP A 22 15.62 6.48 3.95
CA ASP A 22 15.41 7.93 4.15
C ASP A 22 14.90 8.65 2.89
N ARG A 23 14.70 7.91 1.78
CA ARG A 23 14.13 8.50 0.56
C ARG A 23 12.68 8.93 0.81
N PRO A 24 12.26 10.09 0.26
CA PRO A 24 10.86 10.52 0.35
C PRO A 24 9.95 9.58 -0.43
N THR A 25 8.67 9.56 -0.06
CA THR A 25 7.63 8.81 -0.75
C THR A 25 6.53 9.74 -1.25
N PRO A 26 5.65 9.29 -2.17
CA PRO A 26 4.44 10.04 -2.55
C PRO A 26 3.45 10.25 -1.39
N CYS A 27 3.58 9.53 -0.29
CA CYS A 27 2.81 9.76 0.92
C CYS A 27 3.39 10.97 1.66
N GLU A 28 2.62 12.04 1.77
CA GLU A 28 3.09 13.29 2.37
C GLU A 28 3.65 13.08 3.79
N GLY A 29 4.86 13.55 4.01
CA GLY A 29 5.56 13.46 5.30
C GLY A 29 6.15 12.09 5.63
N TRP A 30 6.09 11.11 4.72
CA TRP A 30 6.64 9.78 4.92
C TRP A 30 7.90 9.54 4.10
N ALA A 31 8.95 9.06 4.78
CA ALA A 31 10.07 8.39 4.13
C ALA A 31 9.73 6.91 3.85
N VAL A 32 10.59 6.24 3.10
CA VAL A 32 10.45 4.79 2.83
C VAL A 32 10.33 4.00 4.13
N ARG A 33 11.13 4.30 5.17
CA ARG A 33 11.03 3.62 6.47
C ARG A 33 9.65 3.72 7.11
N ASP A 34 8.97 4.85 6.98
CA ASP A 34 7.63 5.06 7.53
C ASP A 34 6.60 4.25 6.75
N LEU A 35 6.74 4.21 5.43
CA LEU A 35 5.91 3.38 4.56
C LEU A 35 6.08 1.89 4.86
N LEU A 36 7.32 1.40 5.04
CA LEU A 36 7.57 0.01 5.42
C LEU A 36 6.99 -0.32 6.80
N ALA A 37 7.15 0.59 7.76
CA ALA A 37 6.58 0.43 9.10
C ALA A 37 5.05 0.32 9.05
N HIS A 38 4.42 1.10 8.17
CA HIS A 38 2.98 1.03 7.91
C HIS A 38 2.58 -0.28 7.23
N LEU A 39 3.27 -0.68 6.17
CA LEU A 39 3.00 -1.91 5.45
C LEU A 39 3.04 -3.13 6.40
N VAL A 40 4.14 -3.32 7.11
CA VAL A 40 4.27 -4.43 8.07
C VAL A 40 3.25 -4.33 9.20
N GLY A 41 2.98 -3.12 9.71
CA GLY A 41 2.02 -2.89 10.79
C GLY A 41 0.59 -3.25 10.40
N VAL A 42 0.16 -2.85 9.21
CA VAL A 42 -1.20 -3.17 8.71
C VAL A 42 -1.34 -4.66 8.43
N GLU A 43 -0.32 -5.32 7.86
CA GLU A 43 -0.38 -6.76 7.62
C GLU A 43 -0.45 -7.56 8.93
N ASN A 44 0.33 -7.18 9.94
CA ASN A 44 0.21 -7.76 11.28
C ASN A 44 -1.21 -7.60 11.84
N ARG A 45 -1.79 -6.42 11.68
CA ARG A 45 -3.17 -6.13 12.13
C ARG A 45 -4.20 -6.96 11.39
N ILE A 46 -4.07 -7.13 10.08
CA ILE A 46 -4.99 -7.95 9.27
C ILE A 46 -4.98 -9.41 9.75
N VAL A 47 -3.79 -9.99 9.91
CA VAL A 47 -3.65 -11.37 10.42
C VAL A 47 -4.20 -11.50 11.85
N HIS A 48 -3.95 -10.51 12.72
CA HIS A 48 -4.48 -10.50 14.08
C HIS A 48 -6.01 -10.47 14.13
N ILE A 49 -6.63 -9.59 13.33
CA ILE A 49 -8.08 -9.49 13.22
C ILE A 49 -8.70 -10.79 12.68
N ALA A 50 -8.08 -11.40 11.68
CA ALA A 50 -8.52 -12.69 11.14
C ALA A 50 -8.46 -13.81 12.20
N GLY A 51 -7.52 -13.72 13.15
CA GLY A 51 -7.44 -14.60 14.32
C GLY A 51 -8.43 -14.29 15.45
N GLY A 52 -9.33 -13.30 15.25
CA GLY A 52 -10.35 -12.92 16.25
C GLY A 52 -9.93 -11.74 17.16
N GLY A 53 -8.79 -11.12 16.92
CA GLY A 53 -8.36 -9.93 17.64
C GLY A 53 -9.04 -8.64 17.15
N THR A 54 -8.72 -7.51 17.77
CA THR A 54 -9.28 -6.20 17.43
C THR A 54 -8.23 -5.26 16.86
N PRO A 55 -8.63 -4.28 15.99
CA PRO A 55 -7.69 -3.31 15.42
C PRO A 55 -6.93 -2.49 16.46
N ALA A 56 -7.50 -2.27 17.64
CA ALA A 56 -6.92 -1.45 18.70
C ALA A 56 -5.74 -2.14 19.40
N GLU A 57 -5.64 -3.46 19.29
CA GLU A 57 -4.59 -4.26 19.95
C GLU A 57 -3.27 -4.27 19.15
N MET A 58 -3.29 -3.83 17.90
CA MET A 58 -2.11 -3.82 17.02
C MET A 58 -1.88 -2.43 16.42
N PRO A 59 -0.66 -1.89 16.51
CA PRO A 59 -0.34 -0.61 15.90
C PRO A 59 -0.42 -0.68 14.36
N ALA A 60 -0.80 0.43 13.72
CA ALA A 60 -0.77 0.53 12.26
C ALA A 60 0.65 0.76 11.71
N HIS A 61 1.60 1.11 12.56
CA HIS A 61 3.01 1.27 12.25
C HIS A 61 3.81 0.48 13.28
N VAL A 62 4.71 -0.37 12.81
CA VAL A 62 5.64 -1.09 13.69
C VAL A 62 6.86 -0.22 14.01
N SER A 63 7.56 -0.57 15.07
CA SER A 63 8.82 0.07 15.47
C SER A 63 9.84 -0.98 15.89
N GLY A 64 11.12 -0.57 15.96
CA GLY A 64 12.19 -1.42 16.46
C GLY A 64 12.70 -2.46 15.45
N ILE A 65 12.33 -2.35 14.17
CA ILE A 65 12.93 -3.16 13.10
C ILE A 65 14.28 -2.51 12.73
N ALA A 66 15.33 -3.31 12.66
CA ALA A 66 16.64 -2.87 12.20
C ALA A 66 16.60 -2.49 10.71
N ASP A 67 17.49 -1.61 10.27
CA ASP A 67 17.49 -1.08 8.91
C ASP A 67 17.63 -2.18 7.83
N ASP A 68 18.27 -3.29 8.14
CA ASP A 68 18.40 -4.47 7.26
C ASP A 68 17.35 -5.56 7.53
N GLY A 69 16.43 -5.34 8.46
CA GLY A 69 15.43 -6.32 8.94
C GLY A 69 14.09 -6.28 8.22
N TRP A 70 13.83 -5.31 7.34
CA TRP A 70 12.51 -5.08 6.76
C TRP A 70 12.01 -6.22 5.88
N ALA A 71 12.87 -6.76 5.00
CA ALA A 71 12.52 -7.89 4.16
C ALA A 71 12.17 -9.14 5.00
N ALA A 72 12.93 -9.42 6.06
CA ALA A 72 12.64 -10.53 6.97
C ALA A 72 11.31 -10.33 7.70
N ALA A 73 11.07 -9.13 8.26
CA ALA A 73 9.83 -8.80 8.97
C ALA A 73 8.59 -8.92 8.06
N TRP A 74 8.72 -8.57 6.77
CA TRP A 74 7.68 -8.75 5.77
C TRP A 74 7.45 -10.25 5.48
N ASN A 75 8.51 -10.98 5.14
CA ASN A 75 8.44 -12.38 4.73
C ASN A 75 7.87 -13.30 5.81
N ASP A 76 8.15 -13.02 7.09
CA ASP A 76 7.59 -13.74 8.23
C ASP A 76 6.05 -13.69 8.29
N ARG A 77 5.42 -12.71 7.63
CA ARG A 77 3.97 -12.51 7.61
C ARG A 77 3.29 -13.00 6.35
N LEU A 78 4.05 -13.29 5.28
CA LEU A 78 3.46 -13.61 3.97
C LEU A 78 2.54 -14.82 4.00
N GLU A 79 2.94 -15.94 4.59
CA GLU A 79 2.10 -17.15 4.58
C GLU A 79 0.80 -17.00 5.38
N PRO A 80 0.82 -16.49 6.63
CA PRO A 80 -0.43 -16.15 7.32
C PRO A 80 -1.30 -15.17 6.54
N LEU A 81 -0.70 -14.16 5.93
CA LEU A 81 -1.41 -13.15 5.15
C LEU A 81 -2.05 -13.74 3.89
N ARG A 82 -1.33 -14.58 3.13
CA ARG A 82 -1.87 -15.28 1.96
C ARG A 82 -3.09 -16.11 2.31
N THR A 83 -3.05 -16.81 3.43
CA THR A 83 -4.19 -17.57 3.94
C THR A 83 -5.38 -16.65 4.20
N VAL A 84 -5.18 -15.55 4.93
CA VAL A 84 -6.25 -14.59 5.21
C VAL A 84 -6.82 -13.98 3.93
N VAL A 85 -5.96 -13.58 2.98
CA VAL A 85 -6.38 -13.01 1.70
C VAL A 85 -7.21 -14.01 0.89
N ALA A 86 -6.80 -15.28 0.85
CA ALA A 86 -7.52 -16.34 0.13
C ALA A 86 -8.91 -16.62 0.72
N ASP A 87 -9.04 -16.56 2.05
CA ASP A 87 -10.26 -16.88 2.77
C ASP A 87 -11.20 -15.66 2.98
N THR A 88 -10.73 -14.45 2.67
CA THR A 88 -11.51 -13.23 2.90
C THR A 88 -12.21 -12.77 1.62
N ASP A 89 -13.48 -12.34 1.76
CA ASP A 89 -14.21 -11.70 0.67
C ASP A 89 -13.38 -10.52 0.08
N PRO A 90 -13.09 -10.54 -1.22
CA PRO A 90 -12.33 -9.47 -1.89
C PRO A 90 -12.87 -8.06 -1.61
N ALA A 91 -14.19 -7.91 -1.40
CA ALA A 91 -14.80 -6.62 -1.08
C ALA A 91 -14.35 -6.05 0.28
N ARG A 92 -13.90 -6.90 1.20
CA ARG A 92 -13.36 -6.49 2.51
C ARG A 92 -11.89 -6.12 2.46
N MET A 93 -11.20 -6.51 1.39
CA MET A 93 -9.77 -6.29 1.19
C MET A 93 -9.47 -5.14 0.22
N VAL A 94 -10.48 -4.34 -0.13
CA VAL A 94 -10.36 -3.28 -1.14
C VAL A 94 -9.28 -2.26 -0.78
N VAL A 95 -9.19 -1.88 0.49
CA VAL A 95 -8.25 -0.87 0.99
C VAL A 95 -6.94 -1.51 1.50
N HIS A 96 -6.65 -2.74 1.04
CA HIS A 96 -5.43 -3.42 1.43
C HIS A 96 -4.17 -2.70 0.91
N PRO A 97 -3.08 -2.63 1.71
CA PRO A 97 -1.85 -1.92 1.33
C PRO A 97 -1.27 -2.32 -0.03
N ALA A 98 -1.33 -3.61 -0.39
CA ALA A 98 -0.88 -4.07 -1.71
C ALA A 98 -1.65 -3.43 -2.88
N GLY A 99 -2.87 -2.95 -2.66
CA GLY A 99 -3.64 -2.21 -3.68
C GLY A 99 -3.44 -0.69 -3.60
N THR A 100 -2.99 -0.16 -2.46
CA THR A 100 -2.95 1.29 -2.23
C THR A 100 -1.54 1.86 -2.14
N HIS A 101 -0.54 1.07 -1.73
CA HIS A 101 0.83 1.54 -1.45
C HIS A 101 1.92 0.91 -2.31
N THR A 102 1.61 -0.07 -3.15
CA THR A 102 2.60 -0.69 -4.05
C THR A 102 3.25 0.35 -4.97
N TRP A 103 2.45 1.26 -5.53
CA TRP A 103 2.97 2.34 -6.36
C TRP A 103 3.80 3.34 -5.54
N ASP A 104 3.37 3.68 -4.34
CA ASP A 104 4.11 4.62 -3.48
C ASP A 104 5.54 4.12 -3.22
N LEU A 105 5.69 2.82 -2.93
CA LEU A 105 7.00 2.20 -2.72
C LEU A 105 7.81 2.11 -4.02
N ALA A 106 7.21 1.61 -5.10
CA ALA A 106 7.88 1.48 -6.38
C ALA A 106 8.37 2.85 -6.90
N ARG A 107 7.55 3.89 -6.75
CA ARG A 107 7.88 5.26 -7.16
C ARG A 107 9.03 5.84 -6.32
N ALA A 108 9.04 5.60 -5.01
CA ALA A 108 10.14 5.99 -4.14
C ALA A 108 11.45 5.27 -4.50
N LEU A 109 11.39 4.01 -4.92
CA LEU A 109 12.54 3.23 -5.37
C LEU A 109 12.97 3.56 -6.81
N GLY A 110 12.11 4.20 -7.62
CA GLY A 110 12.38 4.52 -9.03
C GLY A 110 12.20 3.33 -9.99
N VAL A 111 11.30 2.40 -9.66
CA VAL A 111 11.00 1.18 -10.41
C VAL A 111 9.51 1.03 -10.75
N ASP A 112 8.76 2.10 -10.71
CA ASP A 112 7.30 2.11 -10.92
C ASP A 112 6.89 1.72 -12.36
N ASP A 113 7.77 1.84 -13.33
CA ASP A 113 7.58 1.37 -14.72
C ASP A 113 7.51 -0.17 -14.82
N THR A 114 7.98 -0.89 -13.81
CA THR A 114 7.91 -2.37 -13.77
C THR A 114 6.56 -2.90 -13.26
N LEU A 115 5.67 -2.04 -12.77
CA LEU A 115 4.41 -2.44 -12.16
C LEU A 115 3.42 -3.00 -13.17
N ASN A 116 2.74 -4.09 -12.77
CA ASN A 116 1.70 -4.71 -13.58
C ASN A 116 0.44 -3.84 -13.61
N GLN A 117 0.22 -3.14 -14.71
CA GLN A 117 -0.90 -2.23 -14.92
C GLN A 117 -2.28 -2.91 -14.79
N GLN A 118 -2.38 -4.22 -15.06
CA GLN A 118 -3.64 -4.95 -14.94
C GLN A 118 -4.11 -5.06 -13.47
N LEU A 119 -3.18 -5.12 -12.52
CA LEU A 119 -3.53 -5.12 -11.09
C LEU A 119 -4.20 -3.79 -10.71
N ALA A 120 -3.64 -2.66 -11.12
CA ALA A 120 -4.24 -1.36 -10.88
C ALA A 120 -5.61 -1.21 -11.56
N ALA A 121 -5.75 -1.69 -12.80
CA ALA A 121 -7.04 -1.71 -13.53
C ALA A 121 -8.11 -2.53 -12.80
N GLY A 122 -7.73 -3.61 -12.11
CA GLY A 122 -8.64 -4.42 -11.30
C GLY A 122 -9.00 -3.77 -9.97
N VAL A 123 -8.06 -3.05 -9.35
CA VAL A 123 -8.25 -2.38 -8.04
C VAL A 123 -9.06 -1.10 -8.15
N LEU A 124 -8.82 -0.27 -9.16
CA LEU A 124 -9.46 1.05 -9.30
C LEU A 124 -10.99 1.03 -9.20
N PRO A 125 -11.74 0.17 -9.91
CA PRO A 125 -13.21 0.14 -9.79
C PRO A 125 -13.67 -0.25 -8.38
N GLN A 126 -12.88 -1.03 -7.65
CA GLN A 126 -13.18 -1.42 -6.27
C GLN A 126 -12.97 -0.22 -5.34
N MET A 127 -11.86 0.50 -5.50
CA MET A 127 -11.57 1.71 -4.72
C MET A 127 -12.62 2.80 -4.98
N GLN A 128 -13.07 2.97 -6.21
CA GLN A 128 -14.13 3.92 -6.57
C GLN A 128 -15.48 3.62 -5.90
N ARG A 129 -15.76 2.34 -5.65
CA ARG A 129 -16.96 1.93 -4.90
C ARG A 129 -16.80 2.07 -3.39
N ALA A 130 -15.59 1.84 -2.87
CA ALA A 130 -15.32 1.82 -1.42
C ALA A 130 -15.03 3.20 -0.85
N LEU A 131 -14.42 4.09 -1.63
CA LEU A 131 -14.02 5.42 -1.20
C LEU A 131 -14.82 6.48 -1.96
N PRO A 132 -15.49 7.40 -1.27
CA PRO A 132 -16.16 8.51 -1.92
C PRO A 132 -15.14 9.42 -2.60
N PRO A 133 -15.52 10.16 -3.67
CA PRO A 133 -14.65 11.18 -4.25
C PRO A 133 -14.36 12.31 -3.24
N GLU A 134 -15.38 12.70 -2.48
CA GLU A 134 -15.34 13.73 -1.42
C GLU A 134 -16.50 13.49 -0.43
N PRO A 135 -16.44 13.95 0.84
CA PRO A 135 -15.25 14.53 1.49
C PRO A 135 -14.22 13.43 1.85
N ARG A 136 -12.94 13.83 1.96
CA ARG A 136 -11.83 12.98 2.39
C ARG A 136 -10.98 13.69 3.42
N GLY A 137 -10.26 12.94 4.23
CA GLY A 137 -9.37 13.42 5.28
C GLY A 137 -9.33 12.46 6.46
N ALA A 138 -8.22 12.42 7.17
CA ALA A 138 -8.05 11.55 8.33
C ALA A 138 -9.03 11.91 9.46
N GLU A 139 -9.39 13.18 9.59
CA GLU A 139 -10.30 13.71 10.60
C GLU A 139 -11.74 13.18 10.48
N ILE A 140 -12.12 12.71 9.28
CA ILE A 140 -13.43 12.09 9.03
C ILE A 140 -13.34 10.56 8.82
N GLY A 141 -12.17 9.96 9.12
CA GLY A 141 -11.95 8.51 8.99
C GLY A 141 -11.73 8.02 7.55
N VAL A 142 -11.45 8.91 6.59
CA VAL A 142 -11.10 8.61 5.20
C VAL A 142 -9.69 9.13 4.92
N PRO A 143 -8.63 8.42 5.31
CA PRO A 143 -7.24 8.90 5.32
C PRO A 143 -6.61 8.90 3.91
N PHE A 144 -7.31 9.49 2.95
CA PHE A 144 -6.86 9.70 1.57
C PHE A 144 -6.99 11.18 1.22
N GLY A 145 -6.07 11.68 0.41
CA GLY A 145 -6.15 13.03 -0.12
C GLY A 145 -7.32 13.24 -1.08
N PRO A 146 -7.62 14.50 -1.46
CA PRO A 146 -8.56 14.81 -2.53
C PRO A 146 -8.19 14.08 -3.82
N VAL A 147 -9.18 13.73 -4.64
CA VAL A 147 -8.91 13.10 -5.94
C VAL A 147 -8.08 14.04 -6.80
N VAL A 148 -6.98 13.53 -7.34
CA VAL A 148 -6.16 14.22 -8.34
C VAL A 148 -6.64 13.80 -9.72
N ALA A 149 -7.07 14.77 -10.53
CA ALA A 149 -7.51 14.52 -11.89
C ALA A 149 -6.33 14.08 -12.79
N VAL A 150 -6.55 13.06 -13.60
CA VAL A 150 -5.57 12.57 -14.59
C VAL A 150 -6.10 12.72 -16.01
N GLY A 151 -5.21 12.71 -16.99
CA GLY A 151 -5.58 12.77 -18.40
C GLY A 151 -6.35 11.53 -18.88
N ALA A 152 -6.99 11.63 -20.04
CA ALA A 152 -7.72 10.51 -20.63
C ALA A 152 -6.79 9.34 -21.04
N ASP A 153 -5.52 9.63 -21.28
CA ASP A 153 -4.49 8.66 -21.68
C ASP A 153 -3.70 8.13 -20.47
N ALA A 154 -4.16 8.42 -19.24
CA ALA A 154 -3.49 7.96 -18.03
C ALA A 154 -3.43 6.44 -17.96
N THR A 155 -2.30 5.92 -17.53
CA THR A 155 -2.13 4.50 -17.26
C THR A 155 -3.04 4.05 -16.10
N PRO A 156 -3.35 2.75 -15.97
CA PRO A 156 -4.14 2.25 -14.86
C PRO A 156 -3.58 2.62 -13.47
N TYR A 157 -2.26 2.63 -13.29
CA TYR A 157 -1.67 3.09 -12.02
C TYR A 157 -1.84 4.59 -11.80
N GLU A 158 -1.62 5.43 -12.82
CA GLU A 158 -1.86 6.88 -12.70
C GLU A 158 -3.32 7.17 -12.33
N ALA A 159 -4.26 6.47 -12.95
CA ALA A 159 -5.68 6.61 -12.64
C ALA A 159 -5.99 6.14 -11.19
N LEU A 160 -5.42 5.03 -10.75
CA LEU A 160 -5.60 4.51 -9.40
C LEU A 160 -5.02 5.47 -8.36
N VAL A 161 -3.77 5.90 -8.52
CA VAL A 161 -3.11 6.75 -7.53
C VAL A 161 -3.70 8.16 -7.50
N GLY A 162 -4.13 8.69 -8.65
CA GLY A 162 -4.92 9.93 -8.71
C GLY A 162 -6.23 9.81 -7.94
N TRP A 163 -6.96 8.69 -8.09
CA TRP A 163 -8.14 8.41 -7.27
C TRP A 163 -7.82 8.34 -5.77
N LEU A 164 -6.65 7.81 -5.39
CA LEU A 164 -6.17 7.72 -4.02
C LEU A 164 -5.58 9.05 -3.48
N GLY A 165 -5.62 10.13 -4.28
CA GLY A 165 -5.15 11.46 -3.87
C GLY A 165 -3.64 11.68 -3.98
N ARG A 166 -2.92 10.83 -4.73
CA ARG A 166 -1.50 11.03 -5.04
C ARG A 166 -1.36 11.82 -6.33
N ASN A 167 -0.28 12.59 -6.43
CA ASN A 167 0.12 13.20 -7.70
C ASN A 167 0.89 12.17 -8.55
N PRO A 168 0.36 11.71 -9.71
CA PRO A 168 1.07 10.75 -10.57
C PRO A 168 2.39 11.28 -11.13
N GLU A 169 2.56 12.60 -11.19
CA GLU A 169 3.81 13.26 -11.64
C GLU A 169 4.83 13.43 -10.50
N TRP A 170 4.54 12.93 -9.30
CA TRP A 170 5.47 13.02 -8.20
C TRP A 170 6.81 12.35 -8.55
N THR A 171 7.91 12.99 -8.22
CA THR A 171 9.27 12.47 -8.40
C THR A 171 10.05 12.57 -7.11
N CYS A 172 10.89 11.58 -6.86
CA CYS A 172 11.88 11.65 -5.81
C CYS A 172 12.94 12.68 -6.23
N ALA A 173 12.93 13.87 -5.60
CA ALA A 173 13.89 14.96 -5.86
C ALA A 173 15.23 14.67 -5.17
#